data_7132b145d295872a73216afdd4cae371
#
_entry.id   7132b145d295872a73216afdd4cae371
#
_cell.length_a   1.000
_cell.length_b   1.000
_cell.length_c   1.000
_cell.angle_alpha   90.00
_cell.angle_beta   90.00
_cell.angle_gamma   90.00
#
_symmetry.space_group_name_H-M   'P 1'
#
loop_
_entity.id
_entity.type
_entity.pdbx_description
1 polymer ?
#
loop_
_entity_poly.entity_id
_entity_poly.type
_entity_poly.pdbx_seq_one_letter_code
_entity_poly.pdbx_strand_id
1 'polypeptide(L)'
;MTNATKLIAGLLLIAVTTIEYGGTFLRGILSGKYAGFTEFQRSMFRAGHAHAGVLTILALVALLFTDQAGLYAPIGWAVRIGFAAAPVLVSAGFFGAAMGNGSTQPGGLIAFLWIGVFVLGGSLILLGTALLRARG
;
A
#
# COMPACT_ATOMS: atom_id res chain seq x y z
N MET A 1 -6.89 21.21 3.85
CA MET A 1 -6.64 20.14 2.85
C MET A 1 -6.76 20.68 1.45
N THR A 2 -5.75 20.47 0.62
CA THR A 2 -5.79 20.82 -0.82
C THR A 2 -6.78 19.94 -1.58
N ASN A 3 -7.21 20.37 -2.78
CA ASN A 3 -8.10 19.55 -3.62
C ASN A 3 -7.42 18.25 -4.06
N ALA A 4 -6.10 18.26 -4.30
CA ALA A 4 -5.33 17.07 -4.60
C ALA A 4 -5.39 16.05 -3.45
N THR A 5 -5.18 16.50 -2.22
CA THR A 5 -5.27 15.65 -1.03
C THR A 5 -6.67 15.10 -0.83
N LYS A 6 -7.72 15.92 -1.00
CA LYS A 6 -9.11 15.46 -0.91
C LYS A 6 -9.44 14.37 -1.92
N LEU A 7 -9.01 14.55 -3.18
CA LEU A 7 -9.21 13.57 -4.24
C LEU A 7 -8.55 12.22 -3.89
N ILE A 8 -7.25 12.25 -3.58
CA ILE A 8 -6.50 11.03 -3.31
C ILE A 8 -6.98 10.34 -2.03
N ALA A 9 -7.25 11.10 -0.97
CA ALA A 9 -7.79 10.55 0.26
C ALA A 9 -9.18 9.93 0.06
N GLY A 10 -10.05 10.57 -0.73
CA GLY A 10 -11.35 10.02 -1.08
C GLY A 10 -11.25 8.69 -1.83
N LEU A 11 -10.35 8.59 -2.82
CA LEU A 11 -10.09 7.34 -3.53
C LEU A 11 -9.56 6.24 -2.61
N LEU A 12 -8.62 6.57 -1.72
CA LEU A 12 -8.10 5.62 -0.74
C LEU A 12 -9.18 5.13 0.23
N LEU A 13 -10.03 6.03 0.73
CA LEU A 13 -11.14 5.64 1.61
C LEU A 13 -12.14 4.70 0.93
N ILE A 14 -12.46 4.95 -0.35
CA ILE A 14 -13.28 4.04 -1.13
C ILE A 14 -12.56 2.69 -1.29
N ALA A 15 -11.25 2.69 -1.57
CA ALA A 15 -10.47 1.48 -1.70
C ALA A 15 -10.43 0.62 -0.42
N VAL A 16 -10.57 1.22 0.78
CA VAL A 16 -10.67 0.47 2.04
C VAL A 16 -11.80 -0.56 2.00
N THR A 17 -12.93 -0.25 1.36
CA THR A 17 -14.04 -1.21 1.24
C THR A 17 -13.63 -2.49 0.51
N THR A 18 -12.72 -2.40 -0.48
CA THR A 18 -12.19 -3.57 -1.18
C THR A 18 -11.23 -4.36 -0.30
N ILE A 19 -10.47 -3.69 0.57
CA ILE A 19 -9.59 -4.34 1.56
C ILE A 19 -10.45 -5.13 2.56
N GLU A 20 -11.53 -4.55 3.08
CA GLU A 20 -12.48 -5.21 3.98
C GLU A 20 -13.08 -6.48 3.33
N TYR A 21 -13.54 -6.37 2.09
CA TYR A 21 -14.03 -7.53 1.34
C TYR A 21 -12.95 -8.59 1.16
N GLY A 22 -11.73 -8.19 0.81
CA GLY A 22 -10.57 -9.08 0.71
C GLY A 22 -10.27 -9.84 2.01
N GLY A 23 -10.50 -9.21 3.17
CA GLY A 23 -10.37 -9.83 4.49
C GLY A 23 -11.34 -11.00 4.70
N THR A 24 -12.57 -10.90 4.21
CA THR A 24 -13.54 -12.01 4.29
C THR A 24 -13.12 -13.20 3.43
N PHE A 25 -12.60 -12.95 2.24
CA PHE A 25 -12.05 -13.98 1.36
C PHE A 25 -10.81 -14.65 2.01
N LEU A 26 -9.88 -13.86 2.54
CA LEU A 26 -8.70 -14.36 3.26
C LEU A 26 -9.09 -15.24 4.44
N ARG A 27 -10.10 -14.84 5.22
CA ARG A 27 -10.64 -15.67 6.30
C ARG A 27 -11.10 -17.04 5.80
N GLY A 28 -11.75 -17.10 4.63
CA GLY A 28 -12.16 -18.34 3.99
C GLY A 28 -10.99 -19.26 3.63
N ILE A 29 -9.88 -18.69 3.15
CA ILE A 29 -8.64 -19.42 2.87
C ILE A 29 -8.02 -19.96 4.16
N LEU A 30 -7.88 -19.11 5.17
CA LEU A 30 -7.22 -19.46 6.45
C LEU A 30 -8.02 -20.48 7.28
N SER A 31 -9.35 -20.43 7.21
CA SER A 31 -10.23 -21.39 7.90
C SER A 31 -10.36 -22.73 7.18
N GLY A 32 -9.75 -22.90 6.01
CA GLY A 32 -9.85 -24.11 5.21
C GLY A 32 -11.17 -24.26 4.43
N LYS A 33 -12.04 -23.21 4.43
CA LYS A 33 -13.26 -23.20 3.61
C LYS A 33 -12.93 -23.30 2.12
N TYR A 34 -11.81 -22.68 1.69
CA TYR A 34 -11.27 -22.80 0.35
C TYR A 34 -10.02 -23.68 0.40
N ALA A 35 -10.10 -24.85 -0.20
CA ALA A 35 -9.01 -25.83 -0.26
C ALA A 35 -7.97 -25.48 -1.33
N GLY A 36 -6.81 -26.14 -1.29
CA GLY A 36 -5.81 -26.08 -2.36
C GLY A 36 -4.75 -25.00 -2.23
N PHE A 37 -4.77 -24.19 -1.17
CA PHE A 37 -3.73 -23.20 -0.89
C PHE A 37 -2.58 -23.77 -0.07
N THR A 38 -1.34 -23.56 -0.53
CA THR A 38 -0.13 -23.93 0.23
C THR A 38 0.07 -23.01 1.44
N GLU A 39 0.91 -23.42 2.39
CA GLU A 39 1.26 -22.58 3.54
C GLU A 39 1.98 -21.28 3.09
N PHE A 40 2.82 -21.37 2.06
CA PHE A 40 3.43 -20.21 1.44
C PHE A 40 2.37 -19.21 0.93
N GLN A 41 1.38 -19.68 0.17
CA GLN A 41 0.31 -18.84 -0.35
C GLN A 41 -0.51 -18.18 0.76
N ARG A 42 -0.86 -18.93 1.81
CA ARG A 42 -1.58 -18.42 2.98
C ARG A 42 -0.78 -17.31 3.69
N SER A 43 0.53 -17.51 3.84
CA SER A 43 1.44 -16.53 4.43
C SER A 43 1.51 -15.23 3.61
N MET A 44 1.69 -15.37 2.29
CA MET A 44 1.78 -14.23 1.37
C MET A 44 0.46 -13.44 1.30
N PHE A 45 -0.69 -14.12 1.27
CA PHE A 45 -1.99 -13.46 1.26
C PHE A 45 -2.28 -12.73 2.57
N ARG A 46 -1.89 -13.31 3.72
CA ARG A 46 -1.93 -12.60 5.01
C ARG A 46 -1.09 -11.34 5.00
N ALA A 47 0.16 -11.46 4.53
CA ALA A 47 1.08 -10.33 4.47
C ALA A 47 0.54 -9.23 3.53
N GLY A 48 0.06 -9.61 2.34
CA GLY A 48 -0.50 -8.68 1.37
C GLY A 48 -1.71 -7.91 1.92
N HIS A 49 -2.63 -8.62 2.57
CA HIS A 49 -3.81 -8.00 3.18
C HIS A 49 -3.43 -7.05 4.34
N ALA A 50 -2.53 -7.46 5.21
CA ALA A 50 -2.06 -6.63 6.32
C ALA A 50 -1.37 -5.35 5.82
N HIS A 51 -0.49 -5.45 4.81
CA HIS A 51 0.16 -4.29 4.22
C HIS A 51 -0.84 -3.38 3.49
N ALA A 52 -1.86 -3.93 2.80
CA ALA A 52 -2.91 -3.13 2.19
C ALA A 52 -3.57 -2.20 3.22
N GLY A 53 -3.99 -2.73 4.36
CA GLY A 53 -4.62 -1.94 5.42
C GLY A 53 -3.68 -0.92 6.07
N VAL A 54 -2.54 -1.39 6.58
CA VAL A 54 -1.60 -0.54 7.32
C VAL A 54 -1.02 0.58 6.45
N LEU A 55 -0.61 0.26 5.20
CA LEU A 55 -0.04 1.28 4.31
C LEU A 55 -1.09 2.26 3.79
N THR A 56 -2.36 1.85 3.67
CA THR A 56 -3.45 2.79 3.34
C THR A 56 -3.68 3.78 4.48
N ILE A 57 -3.66 3.33 5.74
CA ILE A 57 -3.74 4.22 6.90
C ILE A 57 -2.55 5.18 6.93
N LEU A 58 -1.33 4.67 6.73
CA LEU A 58 -0.13 5.50 6.66
C LEU A 58 -0.25 6.54 5.54
N ALA A 59 -0.73 6.15 4.36
CA ALA A 59 -0.93 7.06 3.24
C ALA A 59 -1.92 8.18 3.58
N LEU A 60 -3.06 7.86 4.19
CA LEU A 60 -4.06 8.85 4.61
C LEU A 60 -3.48 9.86 5.60
N VAL A 61 -2.71 9.41 6.58
CA VAL A 61 -2.02 10.29 7.54
C VAL A 61 -0.95 11.14 6.84
N ALA A 62 -0.12 10.55 5.99
CA ALA A 62 0.94 11.26 5.27
C ALA A 62 0.39 12.35 4.34
N LEU A 63 -0.78 12.14 3.73
CA LEU A 63 -1.45 13.15 2.91
C LEU A 63 -1.78 14.43 3.69
N LEU A 64 -2.16 14.32 4.96
CA LEU A 64 -2.42 15.50 5.81
C LEU A 64 -1.13 16.28 6.07
N PHE A 65 -0.02 15.58 6.35
CA PHE A 65 1.28 16.22 6.52
C PHE A 65 1.84 16.82 5.24
N THR A 66 1.53 16.22 4.08
CA THR A 66 1.97 16.75 2.78
C THR A 66 1.43 18.15 2.50
N ASP A 67 0.20 18.46 2.96
CA ASP A 67 -0.40 19.79 2.84
C ASP A 67 0.31 20.84 3.71
N GLN A 68 0.97 20.42 4.80
CA GLN A 68 1.67 21.29 5.74
C GLN A 68 3.16 21.44 5.43
N ALA A 69 3.70 20.59 4.54
CA ALA A 69 5.14 20.52 4.30
C ALA A 69 5.70 21.62 3.38
N GLY A 70 4.86 22.51 2.85
CA GLY A 70 5.29 23.60 1.96
C GLY A 70 5.93 23.14 0.64
N LEU A 71 5.66 21.93 0.19
CA LEU A 71 6.20 21.37 -1.03
C LEU A 71 5.66 22.10 -2.27
N TYR A 72 6.55 22.48 -3.20
CA TYR A 72 6.09 23.01 -4.47
C TYR A 72 5.36 21.94 -5.31
N ALA A 73 4.47 22.38 -6.22
CA ALA A 73 3.47 21.52 -6.82
C ALA A 73 3.96 20.18 -7.38
N PRO A 74 5.02 20.09 -8.21
CA PRO A 74 5.49 18.80 -8.75
C PRO A 74 5.90 17.78 -7.69
N ILE A 75 6.68 18.23 -6.69
CA ILE A 75 7.11 17.32 -5.59
C ILE A 75 5.93 16.95 -4.70
N GLY A 76 5.07 17.91 -4.39
CA GLY A 76 3.86 17.64 -3.61
C GLY A 76 2.95 16.60 -4.28
N TRP A 77 2.82 16.63 -5.61
CA TRP A 77 2.11 15.59 -6.37
C TRP A 77 2.83 14.25 -6.33
N ALA A 78 4.15 14.22 -6.57
CA ALA A 78 4.95 13.00 -6.53
C ALA A 78 4.84 12.29 -5.17
N VAL A 79 4.92 13.03 -4.07
CA VAL A 79 4.76 12.51 -2.71
C VAL A 79 3.36 11.92 -2.49
N ARG A 80 2.31 12.65 -2.90
CA ARG A 80 0.92 12.16 -2.76
C ARG A 80 0.67 10.88 -3.56
N ILE A 81 1.13 10.86 -4.83
CA ILE A 81 1.01 9.67 -5.69
C ILE A 81 1.82 8.52 -5.12
N GLY A 82 3.03 8.77 -4.62
CA GLY A 82 3.88 7.76 -4.01
C GLY A 82 3.21 7.09 -2.82
N PHE A 83 2.63 7.86 -1.90
CA PHE A 83 1.87 7.31 -0.77
C PHE A 83 0.62 6.55 -1.20
N ALA A 84 -0.10 7.01 -2.23
CA ALA A 84 -1.28 6.31 -2.73
C ALA A 84 -0.92 5.02 -3.49
N ALA A 85 0.19 5.00 -4.21
CA ALA A 85 0.64 3.84 -4.98
C ALA A 85 1.27 2.74 -4.11
N ALA A 86 1.95 3.11 -3.02
CA ALA A 86 2.69 2.16 -2.18
C ALA A 86 1.82 1.01 -1.64
N PRO A 87 0.63 1.24 -1.02
CA PRO A 87 -0.21 0.14 -0.54
C PRO A 87 -0.65 -0.80 -1.67
N VAL A 88 -0.91 -0.27 -2.86
CA VAL A 88 -1.29 -1.07 -4.03
C VAL A 88 -0.12 -1.91 -4.52
N LEU A 89 1.04 -1.31 -4.73
CA LEU A 89 2.23 -1.99 -5.25
C LEU A 89 2.74 -3.07 -4.29
N VAL A 90 2.88 -2.75 -3.01
CA VAL A 90 3.36 -3.70 -2.01
C VAL A 90 2.41 -4.88 -1.89
N SER A 91 1.10 -4.63 -1.79
CA SER A 91 0.11 -5.69 -1.67
C SER A 91 0.00 -6.53 -2.95
N ALA A 92 0.00 -5.88 -4.11
CA ALA A 92 0.03 -6.58 -5.40
C ALA A 92 1.27 -7.47 -5.55
N GLY A 93 2.42 -7.03 -5.02
CA GLY A 93 3.64 -7.83 -4.98
C GLY A 93 3.48 -9.11 -4.15
N PHE A 94 2.89 -9.01 -2.95
CA PHE A 94 2.60 -10.17 -2.12
C PHE A 94 1.60 -11.13 -2.78
N PHE A 95 0.46 -10.62 -3.24
CA PHE A 95 -0.56 -11.45 -3.88
C PHE A 95 -0.05 -12.04 -5.19
N GLY A 96 0.60 -11.24 -6.03
CA GLY A 96 1.13 -11.68 -7.31
C GLY A 96 2.24 -12.71 -7.19
N ALA A 97 3.11 -12.57 -6.18
CA ALA A 97 4.19 -13.53 -5.93
C ALA A 97 3.65 -14.92 -5.56
N ALA A 98 2.45 -14.99 -4.99
CA ALA A 98 1.82 -16.24 -4.57
C ALA A 98 0.84 -16.81 -5.62
N MET A 99 0.73 -16.20 -6.80
CA MET A 99 -0.14 -16.68 -7.88
C MET A 99 0.35 -18.04 -8.44
N GLY A 100 -0.61 -18.85 -8.90
CA GLY A 100 -0.36 -20.17 -9.48
C GLY A 100 -0.79 -21.31 -8.56
N ASN A 101 -1.19 -22.43 -9.16
CA ASN A 101 -1.63 -23.61 -8.41
C ASN A 101 -0.46 -24.23 -7.63
N GLY A 102 -0.64 -24.40 -6.34
CA GLY A 102 0.35 -25.06 -5.50
C GLY A 102 1.69 -24.33 -5.34
N SER A 103 1.73 -23.00 -5.58
CA SER A 103 2.95 -22.22 -5.45
C SER A 103 3.56 -22.36 -4.04
N THR A 104 4.88 -22.59 -3.99
CA THR A 104 5.67 -22.76 -2.74
C THR A 104 6.82 -21.76 -2.63
N GLN A 105 7.01 -20.91 -3.64
CA GLN A 105 8.06 -19.88 -3.69
C GLN A 105 7.58 -18.65 -4.48
N PRO A 106 8.18 -17.46 -4.24
CA PRO A 106 7.75 -16.26 -4.91
C PRO A 106 7.90 -16.29 -6.43
N GLY A 107 6.83 -15.92 -7.15
CA GLY A 107 6.88 -15.66 -8.57
C GLY A 107 7.45 -14.28 -8.92
N GLY A 108 7.67 -14.01 -10.22
CA GLY A 108 8.28 -12.75 -10.70
C GLY A 108 7.56 -11.49 -10.32
N LEU A 109 6.25 -11.55 -10.03
CA LEU A 109 5.47 -10.39 -9.59
C LEU A 109 5.85 -9.86 -8.20
N ILE A 110 6.73 -10.55 -7.46
CA ILE A 110 7.36 -10.02 -6.24
C ILE A 110 8.10 -8.69 -6.52
N ALA A 111 8.48 -8.40 -7.74
CA ALA A 111 9.09 -7.14 -8.14
C ALA A 111 8.22 -5.93 -7.78
N PHE A 112 6.90 -6.02 -7.86
CA PHE A 112 6.00 -4.95 -7.47
C PHE A 112 6.14 -4.58 -5.99
N LEU A 113 6.37 -5.56 -5.11
CA LEU A 113 6.64 -5.30 -3.70
C LEU A 113 7.88 -4.40 -3.54
N TRP A 114 8.97 -4.73 -4.20
CA TRP A 114 10.21 -3.95 -4.11
C TRP A 114 10.05 -2.55 -4.69
N ILE A 115 9.36 -2.41 -5.84
CA ILE A 115 9.01 -1.10 -6.40
C ILE A 115 8.20 -0.29 -5.37
N GLY A 116 7.19 -0.90 -4.76
CA GLY A 116 6.36 -0.26 -3.74
C GLY A 116 7.16 0.18 -2.51
N VAL A 117 8.10 -0.65 -2.04
CA VAL A 117 9.00 -0.32 -0.92
C VAL A 117 9.87 0.90 -1.25
N PHE A 118 10.48 0.95 -2.44
CA PHE A 118 11.30 2.10 -2.86
C PHE A 118 10.46 3.37 -3.04
N VAL A 119 9.27 3.26 -3.62
CA VAL A 119 8.33 4.38 -3.78
C VAL A 119 7.91 4.92 -2.41
N LEU A 120 7.57 4.04 -1.48
CA LEU A 120 7.21 4.41 -0.11
C LEU A 120 8.37 5.10 0.60
N GLY A 121 9.55 4.47 0.57
CA GLY A 121 10.76 4.99 1.22
C GLY A 121 11.13 6.38 0.68
N GLY A 122 11.12 6.56 -0.63
CA GLY A 122 11.36 7.86 -1.27
C GLY A 122 10.35 8.91 -0.83
N SER A 123 9.06 8.56 -0.80
CA SER A 123 7.98 9.49 -0.37
C SER A 123 8.13 9.89 1.10
N LEU A 124 8.48 8.93 1.98
CA LEU A 124 8.72 9.19 3.40
C LEU A 124 9.92 10.13 3.62
N ILE A 125 11.03 9.90 2.91
CA ILE A 125 12.22 10.74 3.00
C ILE A 125 11.94 12.16 2.51
N LEU A 126 11.25 12.29 1.36
CA LEU A 126 10.89 13.59 0.80
C LEU A 126 9.97 14.36 1.74
N LEU A 127 8.92 13.72 2.25
CA LEU A 127 7.99 14.36 3.18
C LEU A 127 8.67 14.72 4.49
N GLY A 128 9.40 13.77 5.09
CA GLY A 128 10.08 13.98 6.37
C GLY A 128 11.10 15.12 6.31
N THR A 129 11.91 15.18 5.24
CA THR A 129 12.88 16.27 5.06
C THR A 129 12.19 17.61 4.82
N ALA A 130 11.07 17.64 4.11
CA ALA A 130 10.30 18.87 3.89
C ALA A 130 9.72 19.41 5.21
N LEU A 131 9.12 18.54 6.03
CA LEU A 131 8.59 18.91 7.34
C LEU A 131 9.67 19.44 8.29
N LEU A 132 10.87 18.83 8.29
CA LEU A 132 11.99 19.31 9.09
C LEU A 132 12.46 20.71 8.66
N ARG A 133 12.42 21.02 7.37
CA ARG A 133 12.76 22.35 6.83
C ARG A 133 11.68 23.40 7.09
N ALA A 134 10.42 23.00 7.14
CA ALA A 134 9.31 23.91 7.39
C ALA A 134 9.19 24.35 8.88
N ARG A 135 10.10 23.91 9.75
CA ARG A 135 10.11 24.29 11.19
C ARG A 135 10.65 25.70 11.48
N GLY A 136 11.22 26.38 10.52
CA GLY A 136 11.72 27.76 10.63
C GLY A 136 10.72 28.73 10.09
#